data_93bafde55c4a2268a8283a7027cdefcf
#
_entry.id   93bafde55c4a2268a8283a7027cdefcf
#
_cell.length_a   1.000
_cell.length_b   1.000
_cell.length_c   1.000
_cell.angle_alpha   90.00
_cell.angle_beta   90.00
_cell.angle_gamma   90.00
#
_symmetry.space_group_name_H-M   'P 1'
#
loop_
_entity.id
_entity.type
_entity.pdbx_description
1 polymer ?
#
loop_
_entity_poly.entity_id
_entity_poly.type
_entity_poly.pdbx_seq_one_letter_code
_entity_poly.pdbx_strand_id
1 'polypeptide(L)'
;INTALMLSGVTLIDPATTYIEPGVTIGADTVIEPNTHLRGKTRVGANCRIGPNAIIRDSQIGDECAIVASDITESVVAERVRIGPFARLRAGTRIAREVYIGNFGEVKNSYVGEKSHIGHFSYIGDAELGKHVNIGAGTITCNYDGRQKNRTIIGDDVFIGSDTLLIAPVTIGARARTGAGAVVNKNVPPDSLAVGVPARVIRKLADSK
;
A
#
# COMPACT_ATOMS: atom_id res chain seq x y z
N ILE A 1 -21.87 18.94 -10.78
CA ILE A 1 -21.19 18.14 -9.75
C ILE A 1 -20.12 19.00 -9.07
N ASN A 2 -19.13 19.48 -9.80
CA ASN A 2 -18.00 20.23 -9.24
C ASN A 2 -18.45 21.47 -8.43
N THR A 3 -19.38 22.27 -8.95
CA THR A 3 -19.95 23.43 -8.24
C THR A 3 -20.61 23.03 -6.92
N ALA A 4 -21.38 21.94 -6.90
CA ALA A 4 -22.05 21.47 -5.69
C ALA A 4 -21.04 21.01 -4.63
N LEU A 5 -19.97 20.32 -5.04
CA LEU A 5 -18.88 19.91 -4.15
C LEU A 5 -18.13 21.11 -3.56
N MET A 6 -17.81 22.12 -4.37
CA MET A 6 -17.18 23.34 -3.87
C MET A 6 -18.07 24.08 -2.85
N LEU A 7 -19.36 24.12 -3.06
CA LEU A 7 -20.33 24.71 -2.10
C LEU A 7 -20.46 23.89 -0.81
N SER A 8 -20.10 22.59 -0.82
CA SER A 8 -20.10 21.73 0.36
C SER A 8 -18.77 21.71 1.13
N GLY A 9 -17.82 22.58 0.77
CA GLY A 9 -16.54 22.74 1.48
C GLY A 9 -15.37 21.95 0.87
N VAL A 10 -15.52 21.42 -0.35
CA VAL A 10 -14.42 20.80 -1.10
C VAL A 10 -13.69 21.85 -1.93
N THR A 11 -12.36 21.84 -1.92
CA THR A 11 -11.55 22.71 -2.78
C THR A 11 -11.15 21.98 -4.05
N LEU A 12 -11.55 22.48 -5.22
CA LEU A 12 -11.06 22.03 -6.51
C LEU A 12 -10.07 23.08 -7.06
N ILE A 13 -8.81 22.74 -7.18
CA ILE A 13 -7.76 23.68 -7.64
C ILE A 13 -7.99 24.06 -9.09
N ASP A 14 -8.35 23.09 -9.94
CA ASP A 14 -8.75 23.33 -11.33
C ASP A 14 -10.00 22.50 -11.65
N PRO A 15 -11.19 23.10 -11.54
CA PRO A 15 -12.43 22.40 -11.85
C PRO A 15 -12.56 21.95 -13.31
N ALA A 16 -11.82 22.56 -14.23
CA ALA A 16 -11.89 22.23 -15.66
C ALA A 16 -11.17 20.92 -16.00
N THR A 17 -10.15 20.56 -15.22
CA THR A 17 -9.40 19.31 -15.39
C THR A 17 -9.68 18.26 -14.31
N THR A 18 -10.70 18.49 -13.47
CA THR A 18 -11.11 17.57 -12.42
C THR A 18 -12.40 16.84 -12.82
N TYR A 19 -12.34 15.53 -12.94
CA TYR A 19 -13.42 14.68 -13.42
C TYR A 19 -14.00 13.83 -12.28
N ILE A 20 -15.21 14.19 -11.82
CA ILE A 20 -15.89 13.52 -10.70
C ILE A 20 -17.23 12.97 -11.17
N GLU A 21 -17.43 11.66 -11.02
CA GLU A 21 -18.69 11.00 -11.39
C GLU A 21 -19.78 11.22 -10.32
N PRO A 22 -21.08 11.14 -10.70
CA PRO A 22 -22.20 11.46 -9.80
C PRO A 22 -22.28 10.61 -8.52
N GLY A 23 -21.72 9.40 -8.53
CA GLY A 23 -21.72 8.47 -7.39
C GLY A 23 -20.66 8.75 -6.33
N VAL A 24 -19.77 9.70 -6.60
CA VAL A 24 -18.64 10.05 -5.72
C VAL A 24 -19.08 10.95 -4.58
N THR A 25 -18.57 10.70 -3.39
CA THR A 25 -18.72 11.59 -2.22
C THR A 25 -17.36 12.01 -1.69
N ILE A 26 -17.25 13.27 -1.25
CA ILE A 26 -15.99 13.85 -0.75
C ILE A 26 -16.30 14.63 0.52
N GLY A 27 -15.52 14.38 1.57
CA GLY A 27 -15.60 15.10 2.83
C GLY A 27 -15.11 16.54 2.75
N ALA A 28 -15.58 17.38 3.68
CA ALA A 28 -15.22 18.78 3.75
C ALA A 28 -13.70 18.98 3.92
N ASP A 29 -13.21 20.15 3.55
CA ASP A 29 -11.81 20.57 3.64
C ASP A 29 -10.83 19.69 2.84
N THR A 30 -11.34 18.80 1.98
CA THR A 30 -10.54 18.03 1.05
C THR A 30 -10.19 18.86 -0.17
N VAL A 31 -8.90 18.81 -0.55
CA VAL A 31 -8.34 19.48 -1.73
C VAL A 31 -8.14 18.49 -2.85
N ILE A 32 -8.73 18.75 -4.02
CA ILE A 32 -8.56 17.98 -5.25
C ILE A 32 -7.68 18.77 -6.21
N GLU A 33 -6.54 18.20 -6.54
CA GLU A 33 -5.55 18.76 -7.45
C GLU A 33 -5.91 18.49 -8.92
N PRO A 34 -5.31 19.23 -9.89
CA PRO A 34 -5.61 19.10 -11.32
C PRO A 34 -5.43 17.66 -11.87
N ASN A 35 -6.14 17.36 -12.96
CA ASN A 35 -6.10 16.08 -13.67
C ASN A 35 -6.46 14.87 -12.79
N THR A 36 -7.32 15.09 -11.80
CA THR A 36 -7.78 14.02 -10.91
C THR A 36 -9.09 13.43 -11.40
N HIS A 37 -9.19 12.10 -11.41
CA HIS A 37 -10.38 11.36 -11.82
C HIS A 37 -10.94 10.55 -10.65
N LEU A 38 -12.11 10.89 -10.16
CA LEU A 38 -12.84 10.17 -9.13
C LEU A 38 -14.07 9.50 -9.74
N ARG A 39 -14.14 8.17 -9.71
CA ARG A 39 -15.10 7.39 -10.48
C ARG A 39 -15.89 6.39 -9.65
N GLY A 40 -17.03 5.96 -10.18
CA GLY A 40 -17.87 4.92 -9.63
C GLY A 40 -18.46 5.30 -8.27
N LYS A 41 -18.36 4.42 -7.30
CA LYS A 41 -18.85 4.59 -5.92
C LYS A 41 -17.75 5.04 -4.96
N THR A 42 -16.76 5.78 -5.46
CA THR A 42 -15.64 6.26 -4.66
C THR A 42 -16.11 7.20 -3.54
N ARG A 43 -15.57 7.00 -2.35
CA ARG A 43 -15.77 7.88 -1.19
C ARG A 43 -14.43 8.37 -0.71
N VAL A 44 -14.29 9.67 -0.55
CA VAL A 44 -13.09 10.32 0.00
C VAL A 44 -13.49 11.01 1.30
N GLY A 45 -12.71 10.81 2.34
CA GLY A 45 -12.90 11.44 3.65
C GLY A 45 -12.62 12.93 3.66
N ALA A 46 -12.59 13.50 4.84
CA ALA A 46 -12.30 14.92 5.07
C ALA A 46 -10.79 15.19 5.18
N ASN A 47 -10.40 16.45 4.98
CA ASN A 47 -9.01 16.92 5.12
C ASN A 47 -7.99 16.15 4.25
N CYS A 48 -8.42 15.58 3.15
CA CYS A 48 -7.55 14.87 2.22
C CYS A 48 -6.89 15.81 1.20
N ARG A 49 -5.77 15.36 0.62
CA ARG A 49 -5.16 15.96 -0.56
C ARG A 49 -5.04 14.92 -1.67
N ILE A 50 -5.82 15.05 -2.72
CA ILE A 50 -5.93 14.05 -3.79
C ILE A 50 -5.48 14.64 -5.11
N GLY A 51 -4.50 14.02 -5.75
CA GLY A 51 -3.89 14.48 -6.98
C GLY A 51 -2.52 15.14 -6.75
N PRO A 52 -1.96 15.81 -7.79
CA PRO A 52 -2.46 15.81 -9.17
C PRO A 52 -2.34 14.42 -9.83
N ASN A 53 -3.04 14.26 -10.96
CA ASN A 53 -2.98 13.03 -11.79
C ASN A 53 -3.37 11.73 -11.06
N ALA A 54 -4.25 11.79 -10.08
CA ALA A 54 -4.76 10.61 -9.40
C ALA A 54 -5.99 10.04 -10.12
N ILE A 55 -6.09 8.72 -10.19
CA ILE A 55 -7.27 8.00 -10.70
C ILE A 55 -7.77 7.07 -9.61
N ILE A 56 -8.97 7.32 -9.09
CA ILE A 56 -9.55 6.52 -8.01
C ILE A 56 -10.93 6.04 -8.44
N ARG A 57 -11.13 4.71 -8.38
CA ARG A 57 -12.38 4.07 -8.80
C ARG A 57 -12.90 3.10 -7.74
N ASP A 58 -14.19 3.15 -7.44
CA ASP A 58 -14.90 2.19 -6.58
C ASP A 58 -14.17 1.91 -5.26
N SER A 59 -13.56 2.96 -4.66
CA SER A 59 -12.68 2.84 -3.52
C SER A 59 -13.13 3.72 -2.34
N GLN A 60 -12.70 3.34 -1.15
CA GLN A 60 -12.96 4.12 0.06
C GLN A 60 -11.62 4.66 0.57
N ILE A 61 -11.53 5.97 0.71
CA ILE A 61 -10.36 6.68 1.21
C ILE A 61 -10.78 7.38 2.52
N GLY A 62 -10.10 7.06 3.61
CA GLY A 62 -10.33 7.67 4.92
C GLY A 62 -9.86 9.12 4.99
N ASP A 63 -9.99 9.70 6.17
CA ASP A 63 -9.65 11.10 6.41
C ASP A 63 -8.14 11.35 6.39
N GLU A 64 -7.73 12.59 6.15
CA GLU A 64 -6.35 13.05 6.24
C GLU A 64 -5.37 12.29 5.33
N CYS A 65 -5.85 11.70 4.24
CA CYS A 65 -5.02 11.00 3.27
C CYS A 65 -4.37 11.94 2.26
N ALA A 66 -3.16 11.60 1.82
CA ALA A 66 -2.45 12.26 0.73
C ALA A 66 -2.17 11.27 -0.40
N ILE A 67 -2.76 11.48 -1.58
CA ILE A 67 -2.63 10.57 -2.74
C ILE A 67 -2.18 11.38 -3.94
N VAL A 68 -1.03 11.04 -4.50
CA VAL A 68 -0.41 11.76 -5.62
C VAL A 68 -0.21 10.82 -6.80
N ALA A 69 -0.64 11.23 -8.00
CA ALA A 69 -0.34 10.58 -9.28
C ALA A 69 -0.41 9.04 -9.24
N SER A 70 -1.46 8.50 -8.68
CA SER A 70 -1.58 7.05 -8.41
C SER A 70 -2.92 6.50 -8.92
N ASP A 71 -2.95 5.20 -9.24
CA ASP A 71 -4.14 4.47 -9.68
C ASP A 71 -4.64 3.58 -8.54
N ILE A 72 -5.88 3.81 -8.09
CA ILE A 72 -6.50 3.07 -6.98
C ILE A 72 -7.85 2.54 -7.43
N THR A 73 -8.02 1.23 -7.39
CA THR A 73 -9.25 0.56 -7.84
C THR A 73 -9.72 -0.46 -6.80
N GLU A 74 -11.04 -0.43 -6.47
CA GLU A 74 -11.71 -1.39 -5.59
C GLU A 74 -10.94 -1.67 -4.30
N SER A 75 -10.49 -0.60 -3.64
CA SER A 75 -9.60 -0.66 -2.48
C SER A 75 -10.17 0.11 -1.29
N VAL A 76 -9.75 -0.28 -0.09
CA VAL A 76 -10.09 0.41 1.15
C VAL A 76 -8.81 0.95 1.77
N VAL A 77 -8.75 2.25 1.96
CA VAL A 77 -7.63 2.98 2.55
C VAL A 77 -8.12 3.69 3.80
N ALA A 78 -7.52 3.39 4.95
CA ALA A 78 -7.87 4.02 6.22
C ALA A 78 -7.32 5.47 6.29
N GLU A 79 -7.40 6.08 7.45
CA GLU A 79 -7.01 7.48 7.65
C GLU A 79 -5.48 7.68 7.70
N ARG A 80 -5.02 8.89 7.39
CA ARG A 80 -3.62 9.36 7.44
C ARG A 80 -2.64 8.54 6.61
N VAL A 81 -3.13 7.94 5.52
CA VAL A 81 -2.31 7.18 4.58
C VAL A 81 -1.71 8.11 3.52
N ARG A 82 -0.47 7.84 3.14
CA ARG A 82 0.20 8.53 2.04
C ARG A 82 0.51 7.56 0.91
N ILE A 83 0.10 7.91 -0.33
CA ILE A 83 0.26 7.04 -1.50
C ILE A 83 0.85 7.84 -2.66
N GLY A 84 1.87 7.29 -3.28
CA GLY A 84 2.46 7.83 -4.50
C GLY A 84 3.77 8.57 -4.33
N PRO A 85 4.23 9.19 -5.43
CA PRO A 85 3.62 9.15 -6.76
C PRO A 85 3.78 7.78 -7.45
N PHE A 86 2.94 7.53 -8.47
CA PHE A 86 3.01 6.35 -9.34
C PHE A 86 2.82 5.00 -8.63
N ALA A 87 2.06 4.99 -7.55
CA ALA A 87 1.67 3.76 -6.89
C ALA A 87 0.40 3.19 -7.53
N ARG A 88 0.20 1.88 -7.40
CA ARG A 88 -1.00 1.20 -7.87
C ARG A 88 -1.62 0.32 -6.80
N LEU A 89 -2.85 0.62 -6.40
CA LEU A 89 -3.67 -0.27 -5.57
C LEU A 89 -4.72 -0.95 -6.44
N ARG A 90 -4.74 -2.27 -6.39
CA ARG A 90 -5.67 -3.10 -7.16
C ARG A 90 -6.73 -3.72 -6.27
N ALA A 91 -7.78 -4.24 -6.92
CA ALA A 91 -8.92 -4.85 -6.25
C ALA A 91 -8.55 -5.78 -5.08
N GLY A 92 -9.34 -5.67 -3.99
CA GLY A 92 -9.16 -6.45 -2.78
C GLY A 92 -8.08 -5.92 -1.83
N THR A 93 -7.47 -4.77 -2.13
CA THR A 93 -6.45 -4.17 -1.26
C THR A 93 -7.08 -3.43 -0.10
N ARG A 94 -6.52 -3.64 1.10
CA ARG A 94 -6.89 -2.93 2.32
C ARG A 94 -5.64 -2.36 2.98
N ILE A 95 -5.62 -1.06 3.15
CA ILE A 95 -4.51 -0.31 3.75
C ILE A 95 -4.95 0.25 5.08
N ALA A 96 -4.26 -0.12 6.16
CA ALA A 96 -4.51 0.39 7.50
C ALA A 96 -3.98 1.82 7.66
N ARG A 97 -4.29 2.43 8.80
CA ARG A 97 -3.93 3.83 9.08
C ARG A 97 -2.41 4.06 9.08
N GLU A 98 -2.03 5.28 8.72
CA GLU A 98 -0.65 5.76 8.80
C GLU A 98 0.35 4.96 7.94
N VAL A 99 -0.12 4.17 6.98
CA VAL A 99 0.73 3.47 6.01
C VAL A 99 1.30 4.44 4.99
N TYR A 100 2.52 4.19 4.57
CA TYR A 100 3.16 4.87 3.45
C TYR A 100 3.42 3.90 2.29
N ILE A 101 2.89 4.22 1.11
CA ILE A 101 3.19 3.52 -0.15
C ILE A 101 3.81 4.54 -1.10
N GLY A 102 5.09 4.37 -1.37
CA GLY A 102 5.85 5.29 -2.22
C GLY A 102 5.76 4.96 -3.72
N ASN A 103 6.71 5.48 -4.46
CA ASN A 103 6.72 5.42 -5.91
C ASN A 103 6.87 3.98 -6.45
N PHE A 104 6.06 3.67 -7.47
CA PHE A 104 6.03 2.37 -8.13
C PHE A 104 5.75 1.18 -7.20
N GLY A 105 5.11 1.43 -6.04
CA GLY A 105 4.58 0.37 -5.20
C GLY A 105 3.28 -0.18 -5.79
N GLU A 106 3.22 -1.47 -6.07
CA GLU A 106 1.98 -2.13 -6.48
C GLU A 106 1.49 -3.06 -5.38
N VAL A 107 0.23 -2.88 -4.96
CA VAL A 107 -0.43 -3.74 -3.97
C VAL A 107 -1.72 -4.32 -4.56
N LYS A 108 -1.90 -5.64 -4.43
CA LYS A 108 -3.07 -6.35 -4.96
C LYS A 108 -3.60 -7.38 -3.98
N ASN A 109 -4.91 -7.38 -3.73
CA ASN A 109 -5.58 -8.42 -2.91
C ASN A 109 -4.82 -8.71 -1.61
N SER A 110 -4.42 -7.64 -0.91
CA SER A 110 -3.54 -7.72 0.26
C SER A 110 -4.00 -6.80 1.38
N TYR A 111 -3.66 -7.14 2.59
CA TYR A 111 -3.78 -6.29 3.75
C TYR A 111 -2.41 -5.74 4.14
N VAL A 112 -2.32 -4.44 4.37
CA VAL A 112 -1.12 -3.76 4.87
C VAL A 112 -1.45 -3.13 6.22
N GLY A 113 -0.82 -3.65 7.27
CA GLY A 113 -1.05 -3.22 8.65
C GLY A 113 -0.50 -1.82 8.96
N GLU A 114 -0.96 -1.28 10.08
CA GLU A 114 -0.69 0.09 10.51
C GLU A 114 0.79 0.47 10.49
N LYS A 115 1.07 1.71 10.10
CA LYS A 115 2.41 2.31 10.11
C LYS A 115 3.47 1.53 9.31
N SER A 116 3.03 0.66 8.40
CA SER A 116 3.94 -0.07 7.51
C SER A 116 4.37 0.81 6.35
N HIS A 117 5.56 0.52 5.81
CA HIS A 117 6.20 1.29 4.75
C HIS A 117 6.52 0.40 3.55
N ILE A 118 6.04 0.77 2.36
CA ILE A 118 6.37 0.16 1.06
C ILE A 118 6.90 1.30 0.19
N GLY A 119 8.19 1.65 0.37
CA GLY A 119 8.75 2.92 -0.13
C GLY A 119 8.95 2.99 -1.63
N HIS A 120 9.38 1.90 -2.28
CA HIS A 120 9.88 1.93 -3.66
C HIS A 120 9.63 0.63 -4.41
N PHE A 121 9.20 0.74 -5.68
CA PHE A 121 9.07 -0.28 -6.74
C PHE A 121 9.01 -1.74 -6.25
N SER A 122 8.03 -2.01 -5.41
CA SER A 122 7.78 -3.34 -4.85
C SER A 122 6.43 -3.88 -5.32
N TYR A 123 6.31 -5.20 -5.43
CA TYR A 123 5.05 -5.87 -5.70
C TYR A 123 4.60 -6.68 -4.49
N ILE A 124 3.46 -6.32 -3.93
CA ILE A 124 2.83 -6.98 -2.79
C ILE A 124 1.47 -7.55 -3.24
N GLY A 125 1.46 -8.81 -3.61
CA GLY A 125 0.27 -9.51 -4.09
C GLY A 125 -0.10 -10.70 -3.22
N ASP A 126 -1.40 -10.84 -2.94
CA ASP A 126 -1.97 -11.93 -2.15
C ASP A 126 -1.26 -12.08 -0.78
N ALA A 127 -1.02 -10.96 -0.10
CA ALA A 127 -0.21 -10.92 1.13
C ALA A 127 -0.98 -10.33 2.32
N GLU A 128 -0.54 -10.66 3.51
CA GLU A 128 -1.00 -10.10 4.76
C GLU A 128 0.21 -9.59 5.55
N LEU A 129 0.30 -8.27 5.74
CA LEU A 129 1.36 -7.60 6.49
C LEU A 129 0.82 -7.13 7.83
N GLY A 130 1.54 -7.44 8.89
CA GLY A 130 1.33 -6.87 10.22
C GLY A 130 1.62 -5.38 10.27
N LYS A 131 1.66 -4.82 11.47
CA LYS A 131 1.97 -3.41 11.72
C LYS A 131 3.48 -3.16 11.73
N HIS A 132 3.88 -1.92 11.45
CA HIS A 132 5.27 -1.43 11.47
C HIS A 132 6.22 -2.26 10.57
N VAL A 133 5.70 -2.87 9.50
CA VAL A 133 6.51 -3.62 8.54
C VAL A 133 7.23 -2.64 7.62
N ASN A 134 8.53 -2.86 7.44
CA ASN A 134 9.30 -2.14 6.42
C ASN A 134 9.59 -3.06 5.23
N ILE A 135 9.12 -2.70 4.07
CA ILE A 135 9.40 -3.38 2.80
C ILE A 135 10.53 -2.64 2.09
N GLY A 136 11.66 -3.30 1.94
CA GLY A 136 12.80 -2.80 1.16
C GLY A 136 12.49 -2.69 -0.33
N ALA A 137 13.12 -1.76 -1.00
CA ALA A 137 12.97 -1.53 -2.44
C ALA A 137 13.18 -2.83 -3.24
N GLY A 138 12.43 -3.04 -4.31
CA GLY A 138 12.55 -4.22 -5.16
C GLY A 138 11.97 -5.51 -4.57
N THR A 139 11.32 -5.46 -3.41
CA THR A 139 10.71 -6.65 -2.80
C THR A 139 9.53 -7.14 -3.63
N ILE A 140 9.48 -8.46 -3.86
CA ILE A 140 8.40 -9.10 -4.59
C ILE A 140 7.84 -10.29 -3.80
N THR A 141 6.53 -10.30 -3.58
CA THR A 141 5.82 -11.52 -3.21
C THR A 141 5.63 -12.36 -4.46
N CYS A 142 6.40 -13.43 -4.61
CA CYS A 142 6.27 -14.36 -5.74
C CYS A 142 5.07 -15.27 -5.49
N ASN A 143 3.87 -14.71 -5.66
CA ASN A 143 2.60 -15.32 -5.25
C ASN A 143 2.03 -16.35 -6.22
N TYR A 144 2.55 -16.46 -7.45
CA TYR A 144 2.04 -17.37 -8.47
C TYR A 144 3.06 -18.47 -8.77
N ASP A 145 2.64 -19.72 -8.65
CA ASP A 145 3.48 -20.91 -8.83
C ASP A 145 3.35 -21.56 -10.23
N GLY A 146 2.68 -20.88 -11.14
CA GLY A 146 2.35 -21.40 -12.48
C GLY A 146 0.97 -22.06 -12.57
N ARG A 147 0.31 -22.31 -11.42
CA ARG A 147 -1.02 -22.95 -11.34
C ARG A 147 -2.02 -22.13 -10.53
N GLN A 148 -1.61 -21.75 -9.34
CA GLN A 148 -2.45 -21.02 -8.39
C GLN A 148 -1.69 -19.88 -7.71
N LYS A 149 -2.46 -19.03 -7.02
CA LYS A 149 -1.90 -17.96 -6.19
C LYS A 149 -1.81 -18.42 -4.75
N ASN A 150 -0.66 -18.15 -4.15
CA ASN A 150 -0.32 -18.54 -2.79
C ASN A 150 -0.11 -17.29 -1.94
N ARG A 151 -0.33 -17.41 -0.64
CA ARG A 151 -0.23 -16.27 0.29
C ARG A 151 1.17 -16.11 0.87
N THR A 152 1.54 -14.84 1.08
CA THR A 152 2.67 -14.44 1.92
C THR A 152 2.14 -13.81 3.19
N ILE A 153 2.65 -14.25 4.35
CA ILE A 153 2.29 -13.68 5.67
C ILE A 153 3.54 -13.04 6.25
N ILE A 154 3.44 -11.77 6.65
CA ILE A 154 4.53 -11.01 7.26
C ILE A 154 4.03 -10.50 8.60
N GLY A 155 4.68 -10.92 9.70
CA GLY A 155 4.31 -10.52 11.06
C GLY A 155 4.63 -9.06 11.37
N ASP A 156 4.32 -8.66 12.60
CA ASP A 156 4.57 -7.30 13.08
C ASP A 156 6.07 -7.00 13.18
N ASP A 157 6.45 -5.73 13.00
CA ASP A 157 7.80 -5.20 13.20
C ASP A 157 8.87 -5.89 12.31
N VAL A 158 8.47 -6.50 11.19
CA VAL A 158 9.37 -7.17 10.26
C VAL A 158 10.10 -6.15 9.39
N PHE A 159 11.38 -6.40 9.14
CA PHE A 159 12.18 -5.65 8.18
C PHE A 159 12.57 -6.54 7.01
N ILE A 160 12.02 -6.28 5.84
CA ILE A 160 12.39 -6.93 4.59
C ILE A 160 13.49 -6.10 3.92
N GLY A 161 14.64 -6.73 3.69
CA GLY A 161 15.77 -6.10 2.96
C GLY A 161 15.44 -5.86 1.48
N SER A 162 16.11 -4.91 0.86
CA SER A 162 15.91 -4.60 -0.56
C SER A 162 16.12 -5.83 -1.45
N ASP A 163 15.41 -5.90 -2.59
CA ASP A 163 15.48 -6.98 -3.58
C ASP A 163 15.20 -8.38 -2.99
N THR A 164 14.41 -8.44 -1.92
CA THR A 164 13.99 -9.73 -1.36
C THR A 164 12.86 -10.34 -2.19
N LEU A 165 13.05 -11.61 -2.59
CA LEU A 165 12.00 -12.42 -3.23
C LEU A 165 11.38 -13.35 -2.19
N LEU A 166 10.08 -13.18 -1.93
CA LEU A 166 9.30 -14.02 -1.01
C LEU A 166 8.52 -15.06 -1.82
N ILE A 167 9.05 -16.29 -1.87
CA ILE A 167 8.43 -17.38 -2.65
C ILE A 167 7.26 -17.95 -1.87
N ALA A 168 6.07 -17.57 -2.24
CA ALA A 168 4.86 -18.00 -1.56
C ALA A 168 4.50 -19.49 -1.87
N PRO A 169 3.90 -20.24 -0.90
CA PRO A 169 3.46 -19.76 0.40
C PRO A 169 4.64 -19.64 1.39
N VAL A 170 4.73 -18.49 2.07
CA VAL A 170 5.80 -18.26 3.04
C VAL A 170 5.32 -17.36 4.19
N THR A 171 5.81 -17.63 5.39
CA THR A 171 5.54 -16.80 6.58
C THR A 171 6.85 -16.23 7.11
N ILE A 172 6.87 -14.92 7.33
CA ILE A 172 7.95 -14.20 8.00
C ILE A 172 7.46 -13.84 9.41
N GLY A 173 8.04 -14.44 10.42
CA GLY A 173 7.65 -14.25 11.82
C GLY A 173 7.92 -12.82 12.31
N ALA A 174 7.19 -12.40 13.33
CA ALA A 174 7.30 -11.05 13.89
C ALA A 174 8.76 -10.69 14.25
N ARG A 175 9.15 -9.44 14.05
CA ARG A 175 10.49 -8.87 14.29
C ARG A 175 11.63 -9.58 13.52
N ALA A 176 11.31 -10.48 12.61
CA ALA A 176 12.31 -11.08 11.74
C ALA A 176 12.84 -10.06 10.72
N ARG A 177 14.01 -10.34 10.19
CA ARG A 177 14.66 -9.54 9.15
C ARG A 177 15.15 -10.40 8.01
N THR A 178 15.08 -9.89 6.80
CA THR A 178 15.79 -10.46 5.65
C THR A 178 16.93 -9.57 5.23
N GLY A 179 18.03 -10.16 4.76
CA GLY A 179 19.11 -9.39 4.14
C GLY A 179 18.73 -8.99 2.71
N ALA A 180 19.36 -7.95 2.19
CA ALA A 180 19.17 -7.54 0.80
C ALA A 180 19.51 -8.69 -0.17
N GLY A 181 18.75 -8.81 -1.27
CA GLY A 181 18.91 -9.85 -2.29
C GLY A 181 18.52 -11.27 -1.82
N ALA A 182 17.85 -11.43 -0.69
CA ALA A 182 17.49 -12.73 -0.19
C ALA A 182 16.36 -13.39 -1.00
N VAL A 183 16.48 -14.69 -1.31
CA VAL A 183 15.40 -15.50 -1.90
C VAL A 183 14.82 -16.41 -0.83
N VAL A 184 13.72 -15.99 -0.24
CA VAL A 184 13.08 -16.66 0.90
C VAL A 184 12.06 -17.69 0.40
N ASN A 185 12.41 -18.96 0.47
CA ASN A 185 11.59 -20.09 0.04
C ASN A 185 11.16 -21.01 1.20
N LYS A 186 11.40 -20.61 2.44
CA LYS A 186 10.98 -21.30 3.67
C LYS A 186 10.59 -20.26 4.71
N ASN A 187 9.71 -20.64 5.63
CA ASN A 187 9.31 -19.78 6.73
C ASN A 187 10.52 -19.29 7.53
N VAL A 188 10.48 -18.01 7.91
CA VAL A 188 11.48 -17.38 8.78
C VAL A 188 10.88 -17.26 10.17
N PRO A 189 11.47 -17.87 11.19
CA PRO A 189 10.99 -17.76 12.57
C PRO A 189 11.00 -16.31 13.08
N PRO A 190 10.18 -15.99 14.07
CA PRO A 190 10.26 -14.68 14.74
C PRO A 190 11.68 -14.41 15.26
N ASP A 191 12.03 -13.12 15.37
CA ASP A 191 13.30 -12.64 15.94
C ASP A 191 14.53 -13.26 15.26
N SER A 192 14.47 -13.47 13.94
CA SER A 192 15.53 -14.12 13.18
C SER A 192 16.00 -13.29 12.00
N LEU A 193 17.28 -13.43 11.66
CA LEU A 193 17.85 -12.87 10.43
C LEU A 193 18.06 -13.98 9.41
N ALA A 194 17.41 -13.87 8.25
CA ALA A 194 17.58 -14.77 7.12
C ALA A 194 18.25 -14.04 5.94
N VAL A 195 19.27 -14.66 5.33
CA VAL A 195 20.02 -14.06 4.22
C VAL A 195 20.39 -15.11 3.17
N GLY A 196 20.66 -14.67 1.95
CA GLY A 196 21.22 -15.46 0.87
C GLY A 196 20.21 -16.04 -0.12
N VAL A 197 20.71 -16.84 -1.08
CA VAL A 197 19.97 -17.46 -2.18
C VAL A 197 20.33 -18.95 -2.24
N PRO A 198 19.44 -19.84 -1.78
CA PRO A 198 18.22 -19.59 -1.02
C PRO A 198 18.51 -19.05 0.39
N ALA A 199 17.60 -18.26 0.94
CA ALA A 199 17.79 -17.69 2.27
C ALA A 199 17.87 -18.72 3.37
N ARG A 200 18.77 -18.50 4.33
CA ARG A 200 18.93 -19.31 5.54
C ARG A 200 18.94 -18.40 6.76
N VAL A 201 18.33 -18.87 7.82
CA VAL A 201 18.44 -18.21 9.12
C VAL A 201 19.87 -18.38 9.63
N ILE A 202 20.56 -17.26 9.80
CA ILE A 202 21.98 -17.25 10.22
C ILE A 202 22.16 -16.89 11.68
N ARG A 203 21.19 -16.23 12.29
CA ARG A 203 21.20 -15.91 13.72
C ARG A 203 19.82 -15.51 14.23
N LYS A 204 19.64 -15.59 15.54
CA LYS A 204 18.56 -14.91 16.25
C LYS A 204 18.94 -13.44 16.48
N LEU A 205 17.96 -12.55 16.38
CA LEU A 205 18.12 -11.14 16.75
C LEU A 205 18.01 -11.06 18.28
N ALA A 206 18.94 -10.40 18.92
CA ALA A 206 18.80 -10.08 20.34
C ALA A 206 17.64 -9.10 20.51
N ASP A 207 16.93 -9.16 21.64
CA ASP A 207 15.91 -8.19 21.98
C ASP A 207 16.51 -6.78 21.86
N SER A 208 15.93 -5.96 20.97
CA SER A 208 16.28 -4.54 20.91
C SER A 208 15.75 -3.91 22.21
N LYS A 209 16.67 -3.60 23.14
CA LYS A 209 16.37 -2.80 24.32
C LYS A 209 15.95 -1.38 23.92
#